data_b1c86542c55ac7ecf5a3b6693df7373a
#
_entry.id   b1c86542c55ac7ecf5a3b6693df7373a
#
_cell.length_a   1.000
_cell.length_b   1.000
_cell.length_c   1.000
_cell.angle_alpha   90.00
_cell.angle_beta   90.00
_cell.angle_gamma   90.00
#
_symmetry.space_group_name_H-M   'P 1'
#
loop_
_entity.id
_entity.type
_entity.pdbx_description
1 polymer ?
#
loop_
_entity_poly.entity_id
_entity_poly.type
_entity_poly.pdbx_seq_one_letter_code
_entity_poly.pdbx_strand_id
1 'polypeptide(L)'
;MSQQQNTVIAEVGEHGLKKHDIKVSTVVFMIFCLVAAGCYGIEEMIPECGPGLTIVMLCVLPFVWGLPFGLVASELGSVRPQEGGYYKWVQEALGEFWGFQAGWWRTISIYIDNTLYVILAGGYAASQWELGWVGEFAIKALMIIVFTYINVRGVKDVGVVSTILSILVMVAFGLVAICGFMHWGEGTDVSFRMTAYEAEGIGDWFYFIAGGISIGMWMYSGYESMSTIAGEVANPQVIPKGTIITVPLIMAVYILPTVAGLGSMGLPD
;
A
#
# COMPACT_ATOMS: atom_id res chain seq x y z
N MET A 1 -26.25 -6.56 38.00
CA MET A 1 -24.92 -7.19 37.72
C MET A 1 -24.83 -7.84 36.33
N SER A 2 -25.92 -8.32 35.71
CA SER A 2 -25.87 -9.01 34.43
C SER A 2 -25.65 -8.12 33.19
N GLN A 3 -26.13 -6.89 33.18
CA GLN A 3 -25.96 -5.98 32.03
C GLN A 3 -24.53 -5.43 31.90
N GLN A 4 -23.85 -5.13 32.98
CA GLN A 4 -22.45 -4.67 32.94
C GLN A 4 -21.49 -5.79 32.55
N GLN A 5 -21.75 -7.03 32.95
CA GLN A 5 -20.97 -8.19 32.54
C GLN A 5 -21.11 -8.49 31.02
N ASN A 6 -22.33 -8.34 30.49
CA ASN A 6 -22.56 -8.52 29.03
C ASN A 6 -21.93 -7.40 28.21
N THR A 7 -21.82 -6.16 28.70
CA THR A 7 -21.15 -5.06 28.02
C THR A 7 -19.63 -5.27 27.98
N VAL A 8 -19.06 -5.78 29.08
CA VAL A 8 -17.60 -6.08 29.13
C VAL A 8 -17.23 -7.29 28.25
N ILE A 9 -18.09 -8.31 28.16
CA ILE A 9 -17.88 -9.49 27.30
C ILE A 9 -18.02 -9.14 25.81
N ALA A 10 -18.87 -8.15 25.47
CA ALA A 10 -19.01 -7.66 24.10
C ALA A 10 -17.80 -6.81 23.62
N GLU A 11 -17.00 -6.29 24.56
CA GLU A 11 -15.78 -5.49 24.24
C GLU A 11 -14.51 -6.33 24.11
N VAL A 12 -14.54 -7.62 24.52
CA VAL A 12 -13.38 -8.51 24.46
C VAL A 12 -13.70 -9.65 23.49
N GLY A 13 -12.91 -9.80 22.42
CA GLY A 13 -13.04 -10.92 21.48
C GLY A 13 -12.71 -12.27 22.11
N GLU A 14 -12.98 -13.37 21.40
CA GLU A 14 -12.76 -14.77 21.86
C GLU A 14 -11.35 -15.05 22.39
N HIS A 15 -10.35 -14.24 22.01
CA HIS A 15 -8.95 -14.36 22.43
C HIS A 15 -8.48 -13.26 23.39
N GLY A 16 -9.40 -12.52 24.02
CA GLY A 16 -9.06 -11.51 25.03
C GLY A 16 -8.62 -10.16 24.48
N LEU A 17 -8.70 -9.92 23.17
CA LEU A 17 -8.37 -8.62 22.56
C LEU A 17 -9.54 -7.66 22.62
N LYS A 18 -9.20 -6.40 22.83
CA LYS A 18 -10.17 -5.31 22.89
C LYS A 18 -10.66 -4.95 21.50
N LYS A 19 -11.96 -5.05 21.27
CA LYS A 19 -12.58 -4.63 20.01
C LYS A 19 -12.73 -3.10 19.97
N HIS A 20 -12.36 -2.52 18.82
CA HIS A 20 -12.46 -1.09 18.59
C HIS A 20 -13.53 -0.76 17.54
N ASP A 21 -14.34 0.26 17.81
CA ASP A 21 -15.28 0.80 16.81
C ASP A 21 -14.51 1.68 15.83
N ILE A 22 -14.20 1.12 14.68
CA ILE A 22 -13.44 1.77 13.60
C ILE A 22 -14.41 2.17 12.48
N LYS A 23 -14.38 3.44 12.08
CA LYS A 23 -15.22 3.96 11.01
C LYS A 23 -14.67 3.53 9.63
N VAL A 24 -15.56 3.44 8.62
CA VAL A 24 -15.18 3.17 7.23
C VAL A 24 -14.10 4.14 6.75
N SER A 25 -14.19 5.43 7.07
CA SER A 25 -13.16 6.41 6.70
C SER A 25 -11.77 6.07 7.26
N THR A 26 -11.69 5.62 8.51
CA THR A 26 -10.42 5.20 9.12
C THR A 26 -9.86 3.98 8.40
N VAL A 27 -10.72 3.00 8.07
CA VAL A 27 -10.32 1.81 7.28
C VAL A 27 -9.79 2.23 5.91
N VAL A 28 -10.47 3.16 5.22
CA VAL A 28 -10.00 3.70 3.93
C VAL A 28 -8.58 4.26 4.04
N PHE A 29 -8.32 5.10 5.04
CA PHE A 29 -6.99 5.69 5.24
C PHE A 29 -5.94 4.67 5.71
N MET A 30 -6.33 3.68 6.50
CA MET A 30 -5.43 2.60 6.88
C MET A 30 -5.03 1.75 5.67
N ILE A 31 -5.99 1.33 4.83
CA ILE A 31 -5.71 0.60 3.59
C ILE A 31 -4.88 1.47 2.64
N PHE A 32 -5.22 2.76 2.51
CA PHE A 32 -4.44 3.69 1.69
C PHE A 32 -2.99 3.75 2.15
N CYS A 33 -2.75 3.87 3.46
CA CYS A 33 -1.39 3.90 4.01
C CYS A 33 -0.63 2.57 3.82
N LEU A 34 -1.35 1.43 3.84
CA LEU A 34 -0.76 0.11 3.65
C LEU A 34 -0.39 -0.18 2.18
N VAL A 35 -1.15 0.36 1.23
CA VAL A 35 -0.97 0.09 -0.20
C VAL A 35 -0.24 1.24 -0.87
N ALA A 36 -0.69 2.47 -0.66
CA ALA A 36 -0.15 3.66 -1.30
C ALA A 36 0.78 4.41 -0.35
N ALA A 37 2.01 3.97 -0.24
CA ALA A 37 3.06 4.74 0.45
C ALA A 37 3.44 6.04 -0.32
N GLY A 38 2.70 6.39 -1.37
CA GLY A 38 2.96 7.47 -2.32
C GLY A 38 3.31 6.92 -3.70
N CYS A 39 3.59 7.80 -4.66
CA CYS A 39 4.00 7.40 -6.02
C CYS A 39 5.44 6.86 -6.09
N TYR A 40 6.04 6.50 -4.97
CA TYR A 40 7.38 5.91 -4.91
C TYR A 40 7.37 4.53 -5.59
N GLY A 41 8.29 4.33 -6.52
CA GLY A 41 8.39 3.12 -7.34
C GLY A 41 7.77 3.26 -8.74
N ILE A 42 6.92 4.27 -8.99
CA ILE A 42 6.43 4.57 -10.34
C ILE A 42 7.57 5.12 -11.21
N GLU A 43 8.46 5.90 -10.60
CA GLU A 43 9.67 6.40 -11.26
C GLU A 43 10.55 5.28 -11.82
N GLU A 44 10.60 4.11 -11.17
CA GLU A 44 11.31 2.94 -11.67
C GLU A 44 10.54 2.21 -12.77
N MET A 45 9.20 2.27 -12.72
CA MET A 45 8.35 1.62 -13.72
C MET A 45 8.44 2.29 -15.10
N ILE A 46 8.63 3.62 -15.13
CA ILE A 46 8.73 4.37 -16.39
C ILE A 46 9.93 3.96 -17.24
N PRO A 47 11.17 3.90 -16.71
CA PRO A 47 12.32 3.41 -17.49
C PRO A 47 12.25 1.92 -17.82
N GLU A 48 11.62 1.09 -16.97
CA GLU A 48 11.52 -0.35 -17.20
C GLU A 48 10.55 -0.71 -18.33
N CYS A 49 9.36 -0.14 -18.35
CA CYS A 49 8.36 -0.53 -19.35
C CYS A 49 7.95 0.60 -20.30
N GLY A 50 8.28 1.84 -19.98
CA GLY A 50 7.91 3.02 -20.76
C GLY A 50 6.69 3.76 -20.22
N PRO A 51 6.57 5.06 -20.55
CA PRO A 51 5.53 5.93 -19.96
C PRO A 51 4.12 5.48 -20.34
N GLY A 52 3.89 5.05 -21.57
CA GLY A 52 2.57 4.60 -22.02
C GLY A 52 2.13 3.31 -21.34
N LEU A 53 3.01 2.28 -21.30
CA LEU A 53 2.72 1.04 -20.60
C LEU A 53 2.57 1.25 -19.09
N THR A 54 3.35 2.14 -18.48
CA THR A 54 3.18 2.51 -17.06
C THR A 54 1.75 2.98 -16.80
N ILE A 55 1.21 3.92 -17.59
CA ILE A 55 -0.16 4.41 -17.44
C ILE A 55 -1.17 3.28 -17.64
N VAL A 56 -0.99 2.46 -18.67
CA VAL A 56 -1.86 1.32 -18.94
C VAL A 56 -1.87 0.34 -17.77
N MET A 57 -0.69 -0.02 -17.24
CA MET A 57 -0.58 -0.91 -16.09
C MET A 57 -1.20 -0.32 -14.82
N LEU A 58 -0.99 0.97 -14.55
CA LEU A 58 -1.63 1.67 -13.43
C LEU A 58 -3.16 1.69 -13.53
N CYS A 59 -3.71 1.70 -14.74
CA CYS A 59 -5.16 1.62 -14.98
C CYS A 59 -5.70 0.18 -14.89
N VAL A 60 -4.97 -0.82 -15.36
CA VAL A 60 -5.45 -2.20 -15.51
C VAL A 60 -5.23 -3.04 -14.25
N LEU A 61 -4.04 -2.96 -13.65
CA LEU A 61 -3.67 -3.82 -12.51
C LEU A 61 -4.56 -3.67 -11.27
N PRO A 62 -5.11 -2.49 -10.93
CA PRO A 62 -6.08 -2.39 -9.84
C PRO A 62 -7.28 -3.30 -10.02
N PHE A 63 -7.77 -3.47 -11.24
CA PHE A 63 -8.96 -4.30 -11.53
C PHE A 63 -8.64 -5.77 -11.70
N VAL A 64 -7.45 -6.10 -12.20
CA VAL A 64 -7.04 -7.50 -12.45
C VAL A 64 -6.39 -8.13 -11.23
N TRP A 65 -5.69 -7.35 -10.43
CA TRP A 65 -4.93 -7.82 -9.27
C TRP A 65 -5.45 -7.24 -7.95
N GLY A 66 -5.35 -5.92 -7.76
CA GLY A 66 -5.60 -5.27 -6.47
C GLY A 66 -7.01 -5.47 -5.94
N LEU A 67 -8.02 -5.16 -6.74
CA LEU A 67 -9.43 -5.25 -6.33
C LEU A 67 -9.88 -6.69 -6.09
N PRO A 68 -9.66 -7.68 -6.99
CA PRO A 68 -10.06 -9.06 -6.72
C PRO A 68 -9.39 -9.63 -5.48
N PHE A 69 -8.09 -9.40 -5.31
CA PHE A 69 -7.36 -9.88 -4.15
C PHE A 69 -7.83 -9.20 -2.85
N GLY A 70 -8.01 -7.89 -2.88
CA GLY A 70 -8.54 -7.13 -1.75
C GLY A 70 -9.96 -7.51 -1.37
N LEU A 71 -10.84 -7.77 -2.33
CA LEU A 71 -12.23 -8.20 -2.06
C LEU A 71 -12.28 -9.60 -1.43
N VAL A 72 -11.53 -10.56 -1.96
CA VAL A 72 -11.45 -11.91 -1.37
C VAL A 72 -10.95 -11.84 0.07
N ALA A 73 -9.86 -11.10 0.31
CA ALA A 73 -9.32 -10.94 1.66
C ALA A 73 -10.29 -10.22 2.60
N SER A 74 -11.00 -9.21 2.11
CA SER A 74 -11.98 -8.45 2.88
C SER A 74 -13.23 -9.26 3.20
N GLU A 75 -13.72 -10.07 2.26
CA GLU A 75 -14.86 -10.96 2.48
C GLU A 75 -14.53 -12.02 3.52
N LEU A 76 -13.41 -12.73 3.34
CA LEU A 76 -12.94 -13.72 4.31
C LEU A 76 -12.68 -13.09 5.69
N GLY A 77 -12.07 -11.90 5.74
CA GLY A 77 -11.85 -11.17 6.98
C GLY A 77 -13.15 -10.74 7.68
N SER A 78 -14.23 -10.49 6.93
CA SER A 78 -15.53 -10.13 7.50
C SER A 78 -16.33 -11.35 7.98
N VAL A 79 -16.20 -12.48 7.32
CA VAL A 79 -16.90 -13.75 7.65
C VAL A 79 -16.13 -14.55 8.71
N ARG A 80 -14.81 -14.52 8.66
CA ARG A 80 -13.88 -15.20 9.56
C ARG A 80 -12.92 -14.19 10.19
N PRO A 81 -13.39 -13.30 11.09
CA PRO A 81 -12.58 -12.25 11.71
C PRO A 81 -11.64 -12.82 12.77
N GLN A 82 -10.67 -13.61 12.34
CA GLN A 82 -9.64 -14.21 13.18
C GLN A 82 -8.36 -13.42 13.07
N GLU A 83 -7.60 -13.35 14.16
CA GLU A 83 -6.25 -12.81 14.14
C GLU A 83 -5.32 -13.65 13.28
N GLY A 84 -4.45 -12.98 12.53
CA GLY A 84 -3.57 -13.62 11.58
C GLY A 84 -4.18 -13.76 10.18
N GLY A 85 -5.48 -13.51 10.02
CA GLY A 85 -6.15 -13.42 8.72
C GLY A 85 -5.88 -14.63 7.81
N TYR A 86 -5.28 -14.39 6.64
CA TYR A 86 -5.17 -15.38 5.57
C TYR A 86 -4.38 -16.64 5.93
N TYR A 87 -3.39 -16.60 6.83
CA TYR A 87 -2.69 -17.85 7.21
C TYR A 87 -3.62 -18.79 7.99
N LYS A 88 -4.55 -18.24 8.77
CA LYS A 88 -5.57 -19.03 9.46
C LYS A 88 -6.55 -19.66 8.49
N TRP A 89 -6.97 -18.93 7.46
CA TRP A 89 -7.84 -19.45 6.42
C TRP A 89 -7.17 -20.59 5.63
N VAL A 90 -5.87 -20.44 5.32
CA VAL A 90 -5.08 -21.51 4.69
C VAL A 90 -4.97 -22.70 5.61
N GLN A 91 -4.76 -22.51 6.92
CA GLN A 91 -4.71 -23.56 7.91
C GLN A 91 -6.03 -24.33 7.99
N GLU A 92 -7.16 -23.64 8.00
CA GLU A 92 -8.49 -24.25 8.02
C GLU A 92 -8.79 -25.02 6.72
N ALA A 93 -8.39 -24.49 5.56
CA ALA A 93 -8.71 -25.08 4.27
C ALA A 93 -7.76 -26.22 3.86
N LEU A 94 -6.47 -26.11 4.15
CA LEU A 94 -5.41 -26.99 3.62
C LEU A 94 -4.60 -27.70 4.72
N GLY A 95 -4.91 -27.43 5.99
CA GLY A 95 -4.26 -28.05 7.14
C GLY A 95 -3.06 -27.27 7.68
N GLU A 96 -2.52 -27.77 8.81
CA GLU A 96 -1.50 -27.06 9.62
C GLU A 96 -0.21 -26.77 8.86
N PHE A 97 0.25 -27.71 8.04
CA PHE A 97 1.48 -27.55 7.26
C PHE A 97 1.41 -26.34 6.32
N TRP A 98 0.34 -26.24 5.53
CA TRP A 98 0.16 -25.14 4.59
C TRP A 98 -0.15 -23.82 5.28
N GLY A 99 -0.87 -23.84 6.40
CA GLY A 99 -1.07 -22.68 7.25
C GLY A 99 0.26 -22.14 7.79
N PHE A 100 1.12 -23.03 8.30
CA PHE A 100 2.47 -22.65 8.75
C PHE A 100 3.30 -22.07 7.60
N GLN A 101 3.31 -22.70 6.44
CA GLN A 101 4.03 -22.18 5.27
C GLN A 101 3.56 -20.78 4.87
N ALA A 102 2.25 -20.55 4.79
CA ALA A 102 1.68 -19.26 4.47
C ALA A 102 2.12 -18.15 5.46
N GLY A 103 2.05 -18.46 6.76
CA GLY A 103 2.51 -17.55 7.82
C GLY A 103 4.02 -17.28 7.77
N TRP A 104 4.83 -18.31 7.55
CA TRP A 104 6.28 -18.22 7.45
C TRP A 104 6.73 -17.35 6.27
N TRP A 105 6.22 -17.65 5.07
CA TRP A 105 6.53 -16.86 3.86
C TRP A 105 6.12 -15.40 4.01
N ARG A 106 4.95 -15.17 4.59
CA ARG A 106 4.51 -13.79 4.83
C ARG A 106 5.41 -13.06 5.81
N THR A 107 5.80 -13.71 6.89
CA THR A 107 6.69 -13.10 7.89
C THR A 107 8.00 -12.65 7.25
N ILE A 108 8.65 -13.53 6.48
CA ILE A 108 9.89 -13.18 5.76
C ILE A 108 9.66 -12.03 4.77
N SER A 109 8.57 -12.13 3.97
CA SER A 109 8.24 -11.10 3.00
C SER A 109 8.04 -9.72 3.63
N ILE A 110 7.32 -9.62 4.76
CA ILE A 110 7.10 -8.36 5.47
C ILE A 110 8.41 -7.77 6.01
N TYR A 111 9.32 -8.59 6.54
CA TYR A 111 10.61 -8.08 7.01
C TYR A 111 11.42 -7.46 5.89
N ILE A 112 11.46 -8.10 4.72
CA ILE A 112 12.16 -7.58 3.54
C ILE A 112 11.49 -6.29 3.06
N ASP A 113 10.18 -6.31 2.86
CA ASP A 113 9.39 -5.20 2.36
C ASP A 113 9.50 -3.95 3.25
N ASN A 114 9.27 -4.10 4.56
CA ASN A 114 9.39 -3.00 5.51
C ASN A 114 10.82 -2.41 5.55
N THR A 115 11.84 -3.23 5.34
CA THR A 115 13.23 -2.77 5.30
C THR A 115 13.46 -1.83 4.11
N LEU A 116 12.85 -2.11 2.94
CA LEU A 116 12.96 -1.27 1.76
C LEU A 116 12.41 0.14 2.01
N TYR A 117 11.23 0.27 2.64
CA TYR A 117 10.65 1.59 2.95
C TYR A 117 11.54 2.41 3.88
N VAL A 118 12.13 1.79 4.90
CA VAL A 118 13.04 2.48 5.83
C VAL A 118 14.33 2.91 5.11
N ILE A 119 14.86 2.06 4.22
CA ILE A 119 16.07 2.39 3.43
C ILE A 119 15.79 3.57 2.51
N LEU A 120 14.70 3.54 1.76
CA LEU A 120 14.31 4.61 0.84
C LEU A 120 14.09 5.93 1.58
N ALA A 121 13.26 5.94 2.60
CA ALA A 121 12.96 7.15 3.35
C ALA A 121 14.20 7.74 4.03
N GLY A 122 15.06 6.90 4.62
CA GLY A 122 16.32 7.34 5.21
C GLY A 122 17.31 7.85 4.18
N GLY A 123 17.39 7.21 3.00
CA GLY A 123 18.23 7.63 1.88
C GLY A 123 17.80 8.99 1.32
N TYR A 124 16.50 9.20 1.06
CA TYR A 124 15.97 10.48 0.61
C TYR A 124 16.25 11.62 1.62
N ALA A 125 16.03 11.36 2.92
CA ALA A 125 16.33 12.32 3.96
C ALA A 125 17.83 12.64 4.04
N ALA A 126 18.68 11.63 3.96
CA ALA A 126 20.14 11.80 4.00
C ALA A 126 20.64 12.61 2.79
N SER A 127 20.11 12.32 1.60
CA SER A 127 20.43 13.06 0.37
C SER A 127 19.99 14.53 0.44
N GLN A 128 18.76 14.78 0.93
CA GLN A 128 18.21 16.13 1.01
C GLN A 128 18.95 17.02 2.01
N TRP A 129 19.43 16.46 3.11
CA TRP A 129 20.10 17.21 4.17
C TRP A 129 21.62 17.00 4.21
N GLU A 130 22.18 16.39 3.17
CA GLU A 130 23.61 16.10 3.04
C GLU A 130 24.20 15.37 4.28
N LEU A 131 23.42 14.45 4.84
CA LEU A 131 23.80 13.74 6.06
C LEU A 131 24.81 12.63 5.73
N GLY A 132 25.85 12.52 6.55
CA GLY A 132 26.74 11.36 6.50
C GLY A 132 26.05 10.08 7.00
N TRP A 133 26.72 8.94 6.83
CA TRP A 133 26.18 7.62 7.18
C TRP A 133 25.60 7.50 8.60
N VAL A 134 26.18 8.24 9.57
CA VAL A 134 25.68 8.26 10.96
C VAL A 134 24.32 8.93 11.05
N GLY A 135 24.13 10.04 10.34
CA GLY A 135 22.84 10.75 10.30
C GLY A 135 21.76 9.92 9.59
N GLU A 136 22.09 9.29 8.48
CA GLU A 136 21.21 8.37 7.77
C GLU A 136 20.78 7.20 8.65
N PHE A 137 21.73 6.55 9.34
CA PHE A 137 21.45 5.47 10.28
C PHE A 137 20.56 5.93 11.43
N ALA A 138 20.82 7.12 11.99
CA ALA A 138 20.04 7.67 13.09
C ALA A 138 18.57 7.91 12.68
N ILE A 139 18.34 8.43 11.48
CA ILE A 139 16.96 8.62 10.94
C ILE A 139 16.26 7.27 10.77
N LYS A 140 16.92 6.28 10.16
CA LYS A 140 16.36 4.93 9.98
C LYS A 140 16.01 4.29 11.32
N ALA A 141 16.92 4.36 12.30
CA ALA A 141 16.70 3.82 13.64
C ALA A 141 15.54 4.53 14.36
N LEU A 142 15.46 5.86 14.26
CA LEU A 142 14.38 6.66 14.84
C LEU A 142 13.02 6.26 14.24
N MET A 143 12.94 6.13 12.90
CA MET A 143 11.72 5.68 12.24
C MET A 143 11.26 4.32 12.75
N ILE A 144 12.15 3.33 12.83
CA ILE A 144 11.82 2.00 13.34
C ILE A 144 11.29 2.09 14.76
N ILE A 145 11.96 2.82 15.66
CA ILE A 145 11.55 2.95 17.06
C ILE A 145 10.17 3.61 17.17
N VAL A 146 9.95 4.74 16.46
CA VAL A 146 8.69 5.49 16.54
C VAL A 146 7.52 4.66 16.01
N PHE A 147 7.65 4.06 14.83
CA PHE A 147 6.54 3.27 14.25
C PHE A 147 6.30 1.97 15.01
N THR A 148 7.33 1.33 15.55
CA THR A 148 7.17 0.18 16.45
C THR A 148 6.42 0.58 17.71
N TYR A 149 6.78 1.71 18.32
CA TYR A 149 6.09 2.21 19.51
C TYR A 149 4.60 2.48 19.24
N ILE A 150 4.28 3.13 18.11
CA ILE A 150 2.88 3.38 17.71
C ILE A 150 2.11 2.07 17.51
N ASN A 151 2.74 1.07 16.89
CA ASN A 151 2.13 -0.24 16.67
C ASN A 151 1.80 -0.96 17.98
N VAL A 152 2.72 -0.93 18.95
CA VAL A 152 2.52 -1.54 20.28
C VAL A 152 1.36 -0.87 21.05
N ARG A 153 1.03 0.37 20.74
CA ARG A 153 -0.11 1.08 21.35
C ARG A 153 -1.48 0.60 20.87
N GLY A 154 -1.53 -0.09 19.74
CA GLY A 154 -2.72 -0.74 19.23
C GLY A 154 -3.37 -0.06 18.03
N VAL A 155 -4.38 -0.74 17.47
CA VAL A 155 -5.01 -0.42 16.19
C VAL A 155 -5.62 0.98 16.11
N LYS A 156 -6.08 1.55 17.23
CA LYS A 156 -6.66 2.91 17.27
C LYS A 156 -5.61 3.98 16.98
N ASP A 157 -4.44 3.90 17.63
CA ASP A 157 -3.36 4.88 17.45
C ASP A 157 -2.75 4.71 16.04
N VAL A 158 -2.59 3.48 15.56
CA VAL A 158 -2.20 3.18 14.18
C VAL A 158 -3.20 3.81 13.19
N GLY A 159 -4.51 3.68 13.42
CA GLY A 159 -5.53 4.28 12.55
C GLY A 159 -5.45 5.82 12.48
N VAL A 160 -5.17 6.48 13.61
CA VAL A 160 -4.99 7.94 13.65
C VAL A 160 -3.74 8.35 12.86
N VAL A 161 -2.61 7.71 13.11
CA VAL A 161 -1.34 8.01 12.43
C VAL A 161 -1.44 7.72 10.94
N SER A 162 -2.01 6.59 10.53
CA SER A 162 -2.26 6.26 9.14
C SER A 162 -3.14 7.30 8.45
N THR A 163 -4.17 7.80 9.13
CA THR A 163 -5.04 8.85 8.59
C THR A 163 -4.26 10.14 8.33
N ILE A 164 -3.43 10.58 9.29
CA ILE A 164 -2.61 11.79 9.16
C ILE A 164 -1.62 11.65 8.02
N LEU A 165 -0.89 10.53 7.97
CA LEU A 165 0.11 10.26 6.91
C LEU A 165 -0.56 10.17 5.54
N SER A 166 -1.71 9.49 5.43
CA SER A 166 -2.46 9.39 4.18
C SER A 166 -2.89 10.75 3.64
N ILE A 167 -3.41 11.63 4.51
CA ILE A 167 -3.79 12.99 4.11
C ILE A 167 -2.57 13.78 3.66
N LEU A 168 -1.45 13.68 4.38
CA LEU A 168 -0.20 14.36 4.02
C LEU A 168 0.32 13.91 2.65
N VAL A 169 0.33 12.60 2.39
CA VAL A 169 0.71 12.03 1.09
C VAL A 169 -0.24 12.51 -0.01
N MET A 170 -1.56 12.43 0.21
CA MET A 170 -2.55 12.88 -0.78
C MET A 170 -2.42 14.37 -1.10
N VAL A 171 -2.15 15.21 -0.11
CA VAL A 171 -1.92 16.66 -0.33
C VAL A 171 -0.65 16.87 -1.14
N ALA A 172 0.46 16.22 -0.79
CA ALA A 172 1.72 16.36 -1.49
C ALA A 172 1.59 15.95 -2.97
N PHE A 173 1.07 14.76 -3.26
CA PHE A 173 0.89 14.31 -4.64
C PHE A 173 -0.23 15.04 -5.38
N GLY A 174 -1.25 15.51 -4.67
CA GLY A 174 -2.26 16.41 -5.23
C GLY A 174 -1.66 17.73 -5.70
N LEU A 175 -0.75 18.32 -4.92
CA LEU A 175 -0.03 19.52 -5.34
C LEU A 175 0.87 19.26 -6.55
N VAL A 176 1.61 18.14 -6.56
CA VAL A 176 2.42 17.73 -7.73
C VAL A 176 1.54 17.61 -8.97
N ALA A 177 0.38 16.94 -8.85
CA ALA A 177 -0.55 16.81 -9.98
C ALA A 177 -1.07 18.17 -10.45
N ILE A 178 -1.51 19.04 -9.55
CA ILE A 178 -2.01 20.39 -9.89
C ILE A 178 -0.91 21.21 -10.57
N CYS A 179 0.28 21.28 -9.98
CA CYS A 179 1.41 22.01 -10.56
C CYS A 179 1.80 21.45 -11.94
N GLY A 180 1.88 20.13 -12.08
CA GLY A 180 2.21 19.50 -13.36
C GLY A 180 1.17 19.78 -14.45
N PHE A 181 -0.14 19.75 -14.12
CA PHE A 181 -1.18 20.14 -15.09
C PHE A 181 -1.17 21.62 -15.43
N MET A 182 -0.77 22.51 -14.51
CA MET A 182 -0.62 23.94 -14.78
C MET A 182 0.53 24.24 -15.74
N HIS A 183 1.60 23.44 -15.71
CA HIS A 183 2.79 23.59 -16.56
C HIS A 183 2.82 22.57 -17.71
N TRP A 184 1.65 22.07 -18.09
CA TRP A 184 1.52 21.07 -19.17
C TRP A 184 2.07 21.61 -20.49
N GLY A 185 2.97 20.84 -21.11
CA GLY A 185 3.57 21.19 -22.39
C GLY A 185 4.78 22.12 -22.31
N GLU A 186 5.22 22.55 -21.12
CA GLU A 186 6.45 23.33 -20.95
C GLU A 186 7.71 22.44 -21.01
N GLY A 187 7.58 21.14 -20.81
CA GLY A 187 8.66 20.15 -20.95
C GLY A 187 9.02 19.89 -22.40
N THR A 188 10.30 19.63 -22.66
CA THR A 188 10.88 19.58 -24.00
C THR A 188 10.47 18.36 -24.83
N ASP A 189 9.91 17.33 -24.24
CA ASP A 189 9.52 16.13 -25.01
C ASP A 189 8.43 15.31 -24.27
N VAL A 190 7.17 15.72 -24.49
CA VAL A 190 6.00 14.99 -23.97
C VAL A 190 5.74 13.79 -24.88
N SER A 191 6.62 12.80 -24.85
CA SER A 191 6.37 11.57 -25.60
C SER A 191 5.78 10.51 -24.69
N PHE A 192 4.48 10.31 -24.73
CA PHE A 192 3.81 9.13 -24.17
C PHE A 192 4.11 7.88 -25.04
N ARG A 193 5.41 7.61 -25.25
CA ARG A 193 5.81 6.36 -25.91
C ARG A 193 5.22 5.19 -25.18
N MET A 194 4.76 4.16 -25.90
CA MET A 194 4.21 2.97 -25.25
C MET A 194 5.28 2.21 -24.47
N THR A 195 6.49 2.13 -25.00
CA THR A 195 7.62 1.38 -24.46
C THR A 195 8.78 2.30 -24.11
N ALA A 196 9.68 1.83 -23.25
CA ALA A 196 10.87 2.58 -22.82
C ALA A 196 11.80 2.90 -23.98
N TYR A 197 11.96 1.97 -24.93
CA TYR A 197 12.69 2.12 -26.19
C TYR A 197 11.92 1.40 -27.30
N GLU A 198 12.36 1.54 -28.56
CA GLU A 198 11.70 0.87 -29.68
C GLU A 198 11.81 -0.66 -29.53
N ALA A 199 10.67 -1.35 -29.53
CA ALA A 199 10.61 -2.79 -29.43
C ALA A 199 10.95 -3.41 -30.81
N GLU A 200 12.06 -4.14 -30.88
CA GLU A 200 12.51 -4.80 -32.10
C GLU A 200 11.80 -6.15 -32.34
N GLY A 201 11.13 -6.70 -31.31
CA GLY A 201 10.45 -7.98 -31.41
C GLY A 201 9.51 -8.31 -30.26
N ILE A 202 8.86 -9.49 -30.34
CA ILE A 202 7.93 -10.00 -29.33
C ILE A 202 8.65 -10.15 -27.96
N GLY A 203 9.96 -10.47 -27.96
CA GLY A 203 10.75 -10.61 -26.73
C GLY A 203 10.81 -9.33 -25.91
N ASP A 204 10.97 -8.17 -26.56
CA ASP A 204 11.03 -6.87 -25.89
C ASP A 204 9.68 -6.52 -25.26
N TRP A 205 8.59 -6.82 -25.98
CA TRP A 205 7.24 -6.64 -25.42
C TRP A 205 7.02 -7.48 -24.17
N PHE A 206 7.47 -8.74 -24.16
CA PHE A 206 7.40 -9.58 -22.96
C PHE A 206 8.22 -9.00 -21.81
N TYR A 207 9.41 -8.47 -22.08
CA TYR A 207 10.27 -7.84 -21.09
C TYR A 207 9.58 -6.61 -20.47
N PHE A 208 9.09 -5.67 -21.28
CA PHE A 208 8.39 -4.47 -20.82
C PHE A 208 7.14 -4.80 -20.02
N ILE A 209 6.32 -5.72 -20.52
CA ILE A 209 5.09 -6.14 -19.84
C ILE A 209 5.43 -6.83 -18.50
N ALA A 210 6.44 -7.70 -18.47
CA ALA A 210 6.84 -8.38 -17.24
C ALA A 210 7.38 -7.41 -16.19
N GLY A 211 8.22 -6.45 -16.59
CA GLY A 211 8.71 -5.38 -15.72
C GLY A 211 7.56 -4.53 -15.15
N GLY A 212 6.67 -4.07 -16.02
CA GLY A 212 5.50 -3.29 -15.62
C GLY A 212 4.54 -4.03 -14.69
N ILE A 213 4.27 -5.32 -14.97
CA ILE A 213 3.44 -6.18 -14.09
C ILE A 213 4.12 -6.36 -12.74
N SER A 214 5.43 -6.65 -12.72
CA SER A 214 6.17 -6.93 -11.47
C SER A 214 6.09 -5.75 -10.51
N ILE A 215 6.44 -4.56 -10.97
CA ILE A 215 6.40 -3.33 -10.16
C ILE A 215 4.94 -2.96 -9.83
N GLY A 216 4.05 -3.00 -10.82
CA GLY A 216 2.66 -2.62 -10.63
C GLY A 216 1.89 -3.55 -9.70
N MET A 217 2.16 -4.86 -9.70
CA MET A 217 1.58 -5.80 -8.72
C MET A 217 2.07 -5.48 -7.31
N TRP A 218 3.34 -5.15 -7.14
CA TRP A 218 3.86 -4.71 -5.84
C TRP A 218 3.18 -3.44 -5.36
N MET A 219 3.01 -2.43 -6.22
CA MET A 219 2.36 -1.17 -5.90
C MET A 219 0.88 -1.32 -5.48
N TYR A 220 0.17 -2.29 -6.05
CA TYR A 220 -1.23 -2.59 -5.71
C TYR A 220 -1.37 -3.78 -4.76
N SER A 221 -0.34 -4.13 -4.00
CA SER A 221 -0.39 -5.12 -2.92
C SER A 221 -0.62 -4.44 -1.56
N GLY A 222 -1.12 -5.19 -0.58
CA GLY A 222 -1.32 -4.69 0.80
C GLY A 222 -2.78 -4.63 1.26
N TYR A 223 -3.76 -4.74 0.35
CA TYR A 223 -5.19 -4.75 0.71
C TYR A 223 -5.55 -5.86 1.70
N GLU A 224 -4.89 -7.00 1.60
CA GLU A 224 -5.08 -8.17 2.47
C GLU A 224 -4.63 -7.93 3.91
N SER A 225 -3.74 -6.98 4.13
CA SER A 225 -3.17 -6.72 5.45
C SER A 225 -4.22 -6.26 6.47
N MET A 226 -5.32 -5.63 6.02
CA MET A 226 -6.44 -5.31 6.90
C MET A 226 -7.16 -6.54 7.48
N SER A 227 -7.06 -7.69 6.81
CA SER A 227 -7.66 -8.93 7.32
C SER A 227 -6.98 -9.45 8.59
N THR A 228 -5.71 -9.10 8.79
CA THR A 228 -4.94 -9.56 9.96
C THR A 228 -5.41 -8.93 11.26
N ILE A 229 -6.00 -7.73 11.20
CA ILE A 229 -6.55 -7.01 12.36
C ILE A 229 -8.08 -7.07 12.43
N ALA A 230 -8.72 -7.90 11.58
CA ALA A 230 -10.18 -8.01 11.55
C ALA A 230 -10.78 -8.45 12.91
N GLY A 231 -10.05 -9.21 13.70
CA GLY A 231 -10.42 -9.62 15.06
C GLY A 231 -10.53 -8.45 16.06
N GLU A 232 -9.78 -7.38 15.85
CA GLU A 232 -9.80 -6.17 16.70
C GLU A 232 -10.86 -5.15 16.25
N VAL A 233 -11.53 -5.36 15.11
CA VAL A 233 -12.56 -4.46 14.60
C VAL A 233 -13.93 -4.91 15.08
N ALA A 234 -14.67 -4.01 15.76
CA ALA A 234 -15.98 -4.34 16.31
C ALA A 234 -17.01 -4.69 15.22
N ASN A 235 -16.94 -4.02 14.07
CA ASN A 235 -17.78 -4.31 12.90
C ASN A 235 -16.91 -4.63 11.68
N PRO A 236 -16.54 -5.90 11.43
CA PRO A 236 -15.67 -6.27 10.30
C PRO A 236 -16.23 -5.93 8.92
N GLN A 237 -17.54 -5.69 8.79
CA GLN A 237 -18.19 -5.29 7.52
C GLN A 237 -17.73 -3.92 6.99
N VAL A 238 -17.02 -3.12 7.80
CA VAL A 238 -16.42 -1.86 7.35
C VAL A 238 -15.21 -2.11 6.44
N ILE A 239 -14.56 -3.29 6.53
CA ILE A 239 -13.34 -3.63 5.77
C ILE A 239 -13.63 -3.73 4.28
N PRO A 240 -14.61 -4.55 3.79
CA PRO A 240 -14.94 -4.60 2.36
C PRO A 240 -15.36 -3.24 1.79
N LYS A 241 -16.14 -2.48 2.55
CA LYS A 241 -16.57 -1.13 2.13
C LYS A 241 -15.37 -0.19 1.99
N GLY A 242 -14.45 -0.23 2.95
CA GLY A 242 -13.20 0.53 2.90
C GLY A 242 -12.36 0.16 1.70
N THR A 243 -12.17 -1.13 1.40
CA THR A 243 -11.40 -1.63 0.26
C THR A 243 -11.94 -1.09 -1.06
N ILE A 244 -13.27 -1.20 -1.30
CA ILE A 244 -13.90 -0.72 -2.54
C ILE A 244 -13.67 0.80 -2.75
N ILE A 245 -13.75 1.59 -1.67
CA ILE A 245 -13.55 3.04 -1.74
C ILE A 245 -12.07 3.39 -1.95
N THR A 246 -11.16 2.60 -1.36
CA THR A 246 -9.73 2.90 -1.41
C THR A 246 -9.11 2.64 -2.77
N VAL A 247 -9.59 1.64 -3.54
CA VAL A 247 -9.03 1.30 -4.86
C VAL A 247 -9.04 2.51 -5.82
N PRO A 248 -10.17 3.17 -6.12
CA PRO A 248 -10.17 4.34 -7.00
C PRO A 248 -9.39 5.52 -6.43
N LEU A 249 -9.31 5.65 -5.10
CA LEU A 249 -8.51 6.69 -4.46
C LEU A 249 -7.01 6.47 -4.73
N ILE A 250 -6.50 5.24 -4.58
CA ILE A 250 -5.12 4.88 -4.87
C ILE A 250 -4.81 5.08 -6.36
N MET A 251 -5.72 4.63 -7.24
CA MET A 251 -5.59 4.86 -8.68
C MET A 251 -5.40 6.34 -9.00
N ALA A 252 -6.23 7.21 -8.42
CA ALA A 252 -6.13 8.65 -8.64
C ALA A 252 -4.79 9.21 -8.17
N VAL A 253 -4.31 8.80 -6.99
CA VAL A 253 -3.04 9.26 -6.40
C VAL A 253 -1.83 8.76 -7.20
N TYR A 254 -1.93 7.62 -7.88
CA TYR A 254 -0.85 7.11 -8.73
C TYR A 254 -0.89 7.72 -10.14
N ILE A 255 -2.05 7.71 -10.78
CA ILE A 255 -2.19 8.11 -12.18
C ILE A 255 -2.05 9.62 -12.37
N LEU A 256 -2.71 10.43 -11.53
CA LEU A 256 -2.74 11.89 -11.74
C LEU A 256 -1.36 12.54 -11.65
N PRO A 257 -0.54 12.30 -10.61
CA PRO A 257 0.81 12.87 -10.54
C PRO A 257 1.72 12.33 -11.64
N THR A 258 1.60 11.04 -11.98
CA THR A 258 2.41 10.42 -13.04
C THR A 258 2.12 11.05 -14.40
N VAL A 259 0.85 11.19 -14.77
CA VAL A 259 0.45 11.84 -16.01
C VAL A 259 0.85 13.32 -16.02
N ALA A 260 0.65 14.03 -14.91
CA ALA A 260 1.01 15.42 -14.77
C ALA A 260 2.54 15.64 -14.86
N GLY A 261 3.32 14.77 -14.22
CA GLY A 261 4.78 14.80 -14.28
C GLY A 261 5.30 14.56 -15.69
N LEU A 262 4.83 13.51 -16.35
CA LEU A 262 5.17 13.21 -17.74
C LEU A 262 4.77 14.33 -18.70
N GLY A 263 3.64 15.00 -18.45
CA GLY A 263 3.16 16.10 -19.27
C GLY A 263 3.90 17.42 -19.06
N SER A 264 4.53 17.64 -17.92
CA SER A 264 5.20 18.88 -17.59
C SER A 264 6.73 18.82 -17.67
N MET A 265 7.32 17.70 -17.27
CA MET A 265 8.79 17.53 -17.19
C MET A 265 9.39 16.76 -18.37
N GLY A 266 8.57 16.00 -19.10
CA GLY A 266 9.06 15.06 -20.09
C GLY A 266 9.67 13.80 -19.44
N LEU A 267 10.36 13.01 -20.26
CA LEU A 267 11.11 11.85 -19.78
C LEU A 267 12.43 12.31 -19.15
N PRO A 268 12.86 11.73 -18.02
CA PRO A 268 14.22 11.96 -17.54
C PRO A 268 15.23 11.48 -18.59
N ASP A 269 16.30 12.28 -18.78
CA ASP A 269 17.42 11.97 -19.68
C ASP A 269 18.18 10.72 -19.20
#